data_a4a8a511bb3e772f06de9cd14faebcf2
#
_entry.id   a4a8a511bb3e772f06de9cd14faebcf2
#
_cell.length_a   1.000
_cell.length_b   1.000
_cell.length_c   1.000
_cell.angle_alpha   90.00
_cell.angle_beta   90.00
_cell.angle_gamma   90.00
#
_symmetry.space_group_name_H-M   'P 1'
#
loop_
_entity.id
_entity.type
_entity.pdbx_description
1 polymer ?
#
loop_
_entity_poly.entity_id
_entity_poly.type
_entity_poly.pdbx_seq_one_letter_code
_entity_poly.pdbx_strand_id
1 'polypeptide(L)'
;MGTLIRGFSIAVKTHPNIRLLIAGDGEQRQTLEKLAADTCPPGSVVFAGWVTDMDSFYHALDVNTLTSLSETFPYAITEGARMRCATIASNVGGIPYIIEHGVTGLLFEPQNAEALGGCIARLAESAAMRAQLGENLYEKASREFSISATVGKQVEIYQTILRRTAMPKKKKYGVLICGAYGKGNAGDDAILKAILAQMKAIDRDMPVYVMSHDPAETRLRYHVGSVHVFDPFRFWPLMRRCRLFISGGGSLIQNETSTRSLNYYLTTIRMAHAAGCRVMMYGCGIGPVSGEGSRRYTSRILNRCVDKITLREDLSRKELSDMGVMQPDISVTADPALLLQPASTGAVDSYFLSNDLDPNGNYAMFVLRPWKNLSEHLQAIVDAAIYVNQTHGLTPVFVALEPTRDLEINRQAAGMLPFRSFVLPAPRDEQLTIGMMQKMRVIVSMRLHALIFASSVGAPLAAISYDPKVTGFMAYLGQKHCMELADVTKDSLCALIDDAMQTAQPYSTDRLRRLAAENEEAARVLLEESL
;
A
#
# COMPACT_ATOMS: atom_id res chain seq x y z
N MET A 1 -2.15 -3.56 31.40
CA MET A 1 -0.97 -3.40 32.29
C MET A 1 -0.21 -4.70 32.54
N GLY A 2 -0.84 -5.85 32.87
CA GLY A 2 -0.11 -7.10 33.08
C GLY A 2 0.80 -7.53 31.90
N THR A 3 0.35 -7.31 30.67
CA THR A 3 1.17 -7.56 29.45
C THR A 3 2.40 -6.65 29.42
N LEU A 4 2.28 -5.39 29.83
CA LEU A 4 3.39 -4.44 29.90
C LEU A 4 4.47 -4.91 30.87
N ILE A 5 4.09 -5.28 32.08
CA ILE A 5 5.04 -5.75 33.11
C ILE A 5 5.75 -7.04 32.63
N ARG A 6 5.01 -8.00 32.04
CA ARG A 6 5.60 -9.23 31.51
C ARG A 6 6.54 -8.96 30.32
N GLY A 7 6.16 -8.08 29.39
CA GLY A 7 7.02 -7.68 28.27
C GLY A 7 8.29 -6.98 28.76
N PHE A 8 8.14 -6.06 29.70
CA PHE A 8 9.27 -5.41 30.35
C PHE A 8 10.20 -6.41 31.07
N SER A 9 9.63 -7.40 31.78
CA SER A 9 10.43 -8.44 32.47
C SER A 9 11.28 -9.29 31.53
N ILE A 10 10.89 -9.40 30.26
CA ILE A 10 11.68 -10.05 29.22
C ILE A 10 12.83 -9.14 28.78
N ALA A 11 12.51 -7.87 28.44
CA ALA A 11 13.51 -6.92 27.94
C ALA A 11 14.57 -6.54 28.96
N VAL A 12 14.21 -6.40 30.25
CA VAL A 12 15.15 -6.00 31.29
C VAL A 12 16.25 -7.04 31.57
N LYS A 13 16.05 -8.29 31.17
CA LYS A 13 17.07 -9.35 31.29
C LYS A 13 18.29 -9.10 30.40
N THR A 14 18.05 -8.57 29.22
CA THR A 14 19.09 -8.21 28.26
C THR A 14 19.54 -6.75 28.38
N HIS A 15 18.68 -5.88 28.91
CA HIS A 15 18.91 -4.45 29.04
C HIS A 15 18.68 -4.00 30.50
N PRO A 16 19.58 -4.29 31.45
CA PRO A 16 19.35 -4.09 32.88
C PRO A 16 19.21 -2.61 33.31
N ASN A 17 19.57 -1.68 32.44
CA ASN A 17 19.52 -0.24 32.70
C ASN A 17 18.16 0.40 32.39
N ILE A 18 17.21 -0.29 31.75
CA ILE A 18 15.88 0.24 31.48
C ILE A 18 15.05 0.30 32.76
N ARG A 19 14.11 1.22 32.81
CA ARG A 19 13.15 1.38 33.92
C ARG A 19 11.73 1.49 33.34
N LEU A 20 10.77 0.91 34.03
CA LEU A 20 9.36 1.03 33.70
C LEU A 20 8.69 1.99 34.67
N LEU A 21 8.12 3.07 34.14
CA LEU A 21 7.32 4.03 34.89
C LEU A 21 5.85 3.84 34.51
N ILE A 22 5.00 3.57 35.49
CA ILE A 22 3.56 3.37 35.31
C ILE A 22 2.80 4.52 35.97
N ALA A 23 2.13 5.35 35.16
CA ALA A 23 1.21 6.38 35.65
C ALA A 23 -0.22 5.84 35.70
N GLY A 24 -0.94 6.25 36.71
CA GLY A 24 -2.33 5.87 36.98
C GLY A 24 -2.51 5.12 38.29
N ASP A 25 -3.76 4.99 38.67
CA ASP A 25 -4.18 4.24 39.85
C ASP A 25 -5.47 3.47 39.54
N GLY A 26 -5.78 2.45 40.34
CA GLY A 26 -6.99 1.66 40.17
C GLY A 26 -6.98 0.35 40.97
N GLU A 27 -8.08 -0.37 40.92
CA GLU A 27 -8.33 -1.59 41.69
C GLU A 27 -7.26 -2.68 41.52
N GLN A 28 -6.60 -2.73 40.39
CA GLN A 28 -5.58 -3.76 40.06
C GLN A 28 -4.18 -3.40 40.56
N ARG A 29 -3.97 -2.24 41.17
CA ARG A 29 -2.65 -1.75 41.56
C ARG A 29 -1.86 -2.76 42.39
N GLN A 30 -2.42 -3.28 43.48
CA GLN A 30 -1.74 -4.26 44.32
C GLN A 30 -1.36 -5.55 43.57
N THR A 31 -2.23 -6.00 42.68
CA THR A 31 -1.96 -7.19 41.83
C THR A 31 -0.81 -6.93 40.86
N LEU A 32 -0.74 -5.74 40.28
CA LEU A 32 0.31 -5.35 39.34
C LEU A 32 1.65 -5.10 40.08
N GLU A 33 1.63 -4.50 41.25
CA GLU A 33 2.83 -4.33 42.10
C GLU A 33 3.42 -5.70 42.50
N LYS A 34 2.56 -6.65 42.90
CA LYS A 34 2.98 -8.02 43.17
C LYS A 34 3.57 -8.68 41.93
N LEU A 35 2.90 -8.58 40.78
CA LEU A 35 3.41 -9.12 39.51
C LEU A 35 4.80 -8.54 39.17
N ALA A 36 4.98 -7.24 39.36
CA ALA A 36 6.28 -6.59 39.11
C ALA A 36 7.35 -7.09 40.08
N ALA A 37 7.03 -7.24 41.38
CA ALA A 37 7.95 -7.77 42.37
C ALA A 37 8.38 -9.23 42.10
N ASP A 38 7.44 -10.04 41.60
CA ASP A 38 7.68 -11.46 41.30
C ASP A 38 8.47 -11.69 39.98
N THR A 39 8.41 -10.74 39.05
CA THR A 39 8.94 -10.97 37.68
C THR A 39 10.05 -10.01 37.23
N CYS A 40 10.20 -8.86 37.87
CA CYS A 40 11.17 -7.83 37.49
C CYS A 40 12.25 -7.60 38.56
N PRO A 41 13.43 -7.10 38.19
CA PRO A 41 14.46 -6.75 39.14
C PRO A 41 13.97 -5.69 40.15
N PRO A 42 14.37 -5.75 41.45
CA PRO A 42 13.98 -4.76 42.45
C PRO A 42 14.29 -3.33 41.99
N GLY A 43 13.31 -2.44 42.12
CA GLY A 43 13.44 -1.02 41.77
C GLY A 43 13.45 -0.72 40.27
N SER A 44 13.23 -1.70 39.39
CA SER A 44 13.15 -1.47 37.95
C SER A 44 11.76 -1.02 37.49
N VAL A 45 10.73 -1.21 38.30
CA VAL A 45 9.35 -0.78 38.00
C VAL A 45 8.92 0.22 39.06
N VAL A 46 8.43 1.39 38.63
CA VAL A 46 7.96 2.48 39.50
C VAL A 46 6.48 2.76 39.19
N PHE A 47 5.64 2.69 40.21
CA PHE A 47 4.23 3.07 40.14
C PHE A 47 4.07 4.52 40.65
N ALA A 48 3.94 5.46 39.70
CA ALA A 48 3.87 6.90 39.96
C ALA A 48 2.50 7.34 40.53
N GLY A 49 1.49 6.47 40.51
CA GLY A 49 0.13 6.83 40.91
C GLY A 49 -0.51 7.82 39.91
N TRP A 50 -1.44 8.62 40.41
CA TRP A 50 -2.12 9.62 39.57
C TRP A 50 -1.20 10.79 39.29
N VAL A 51 -0.88 10.99 38.01
CA VAL A 51 -0.01 12.07 37.52
C VAL A 51 -0.88 13.17 36.92
N THR A 52 -0.69 14.41 37.35
CA THR A 52 -1.40 15.59 36.84
C THR A 52 -0.56 16.41 35.85
N ASP A 53 0.75 16.43 36.02
CA ASP A 53 1.70 17.06 35.11
C ASP A 53 2.13 16.06 34.05
N MET A 54 1.30 15.90 33.02
CA MET A 54 1.56 14.97 31.92
C MET A 54 2.70 15.44 31.02
N ASP A 55 2.92 16.73 30.90
CA ASP A 55 4.03 17.27 30.08
C ASP A 55 5.38 16.82 30.68
N SER A 56 5.59 17.00 31.98
CA SER A 56 6.81 16.52 32.65
C SER A 56 6.92 15.00 32.64
N PHE A 57 5.79 14.28 32.73
CA PHE A 57 5.76 12.83 32.67
C PHE A 57 6.28 12.33 31.32
N TYR A 58 5.73 12.81 30.20
CA TYR A 58 6.20 12.38 28.87
C TYR A 58 7.62 12.83 28.54
N HIS A 59 8.07 13.99 29.05
CA HIS A 59 9.48 14.41 28.91
C HIS A 59 10.47 13.50 29.62
N ALA A 60 10.03 12.81 30.68
CA ALA A 60 10.88 11.87 31.40
C ALA A 60 10.99 10.49 30.71
N LEU A 61 10.20 10.25 29.64
CA LEU A 61 10.15 8.97 28.94
C LEU A 61 11.04 8.97 27.69
N ASP A 62 11.83 7.94 27.52
CA ASP A 62 12.47 7.61 26.23
C ASP A 62 11.51 6.89 25.29
N VAL A 63 10.58 6.10 25.85
CA VAL A 63 9.61 5.28 25.10
C VAL A 63 8.25 5.34 25.79
N ASN A 64 7.23 5.71 25.04
CA ASN A 64 5.84 5.62 25.46
C ASN A 64 5.26 4.24 25.12
N THR A 65 4.45 3.65 26.00
CA THR A 65 3.86 2.33 25.77
C THR A 65 2.36 2.32 26.05
N LEU A 66 1.58 1.73 25.14
CA LEU A 66 0.14 1.54 25.29
C LEU A 66 -0.24 0.08 25.02
N THR A 67 -0.76 -0.61 26.06
CA THR A 67 -1.06 -2.06 25.98
C THR A 67 -2.56 -2.36 26.10
N SER A 68 -3.39 -1.48 25.58
CA SER A 68 -4.85 -1.58 25.62
C SER A 68 -5.36 -2.77 24.80
N LEU A 69 -6.51 -3.32 25.22
CA LEU A 69 -7.21 -4.39 24.49
C LEU A 69 -8.22 -3.85 23.48
N SER A 70 -8.65 -2.60 23.64
CA SER A 70 -9.57 -1.90 22.73
C SER A 70 -9.34 -0.40 22.87
N GLU A 71 -9.23 0.28 21.73
CA GLU A 71 -9.08 1.74 21.65
C GLU A 71 -9.79 2.27 20.41
N THR A 72 -10.37 3.46 20.54
CA THR A 72 -10.86 4.24 19.39
C THR A 72 -9.81 5.24 18.92
N PHE A 73 -9.43 6.16 19.81
CA PHE A 73 -8.41 7.18 19.56
C PHE A 73 -7.72 7.52 20.89
N PRO A 74 -6.62 6.83 21.23
CA PRO A 74 -5.96 7.01 22.51
C PRO A 74 -5.14 8.31 22.54
N TYR A 75 -5.53 9.23 23.41
CA TYR A 75 -4.79 10.49 23.62
C TYR A 75 -3.35 10.27 24.08
N ALA A 76 -3.09 9.21 24.85
CA ALA A 76 -1.74 8.87 25.32
C ALA A 76 -0.72 8.73 24.17
N ILE A 77 -1.16 8.33 22.97
CA ILE A 77 -0.28 8.29 21.80
C ILE A 77 -0.01 9.69 21.26
N THR A 78 -1.04 10.53 21.13
CA THR A 78 -0.87 11.89 20.59
C THR A 78 -0.18 12.83 21.57
N GLU A 79 -0.35 12.63 22.87
CA GLU A 79 0.38 13.33 23.93
C GLU A 79 1.87 12.94 23.91
N GLY A 80 2.18 11.64 23.87
CA GLY A 80 3.55 11.15 23.69
C GLY A 80 4.19 11.63 22.40
N ALA A 81 3.41 11.66 21.29
CA ALA A 81 3.86 12.18 20.02
C ALA A 81 4.26 13.66 20.08
N ARG A 82 3.49 14.49 20.81
CA ARG A 82 3.82 15.92 21.03
C ARG A 82 5.20 16.11 21.66
N MET A 83 5.62 15.18 22.51
CA MET A 83 6.93 15.18 23.16
C MET A 83 8.00 14.38 22.40
N ARG A 84 7.72 13.99 21.14
CA ARG A 84 8.59 13.17 20.29
C ARG A 84 9.03 11.84 20.94
N CYS A 85 8.18 11.28 21.82
CA CYS A 85 8.43 9.96 22.40
C CYS A 85 8.20 8.86 21.36
N ALA A 86 9.19 7.99 21.16
CA ALA A 86 8.97 6.75 20.42
C ALA A 86 7.87 5.94 21.10
N THR A 87 6.88 5.46 20.33
CA THR A 87 5.70 4.80 20.91
C THR A 87 5.61 3.34 20.48
N ILE A 88 5.36 2.46 21.45
CA ILE A 88 4.98 1.06 21.25
C ILE A 88 3.52 0.90 21.64
N ALA A 89 2.67 0.34 20.78
CA ALA A 89 1.27 0.15 21.10
C ALA A 89 0.72 -1.20 20.62
N SER A 90 -0.34 -1.68 21.26
CA SER A 90 -1.07 -2.86 20.81
C SER A 90 -1.79 -2.59 19.49
N ASN A 91 -1.81 -3.59 18.58
CA ASN A 91 -2.45 -3.50 17.28
C ASN A 91 -3.98 -3.70 17.42
N VAL A 92 -4.69 -2.72 17.99
CA VAL A 92 -6.13 -2.79 18.24
C VAL A 92 -6.86 -1.52 17.83
N GLY A 93 -8.10 -1.67 17.36
CA GLY A 93 -9.05 -0.58 17.10
C GLY A 93 -8.49 0.52 16.20
N GLY A 94 -8.47 1.76 16.71
CA GLY A 94 -7.98 2.94 15.98
C GLY A 94 -6.47 3.17 16.01
N ILE A 95 -5.72 2.39 16.79
CA ILE A 95 -4.26 2.59 16.94
C ILE A 95 -3.50 2.46 15.60
N PRO A 96 -3.79 1.46 14.71
CA PRO A 96 -3.08 1.32 13.43
C PRO A 96 -3.29 2.49 12.46
N TYR A 97 -4.24 3.38 12.70
CA TYR A 97 -4.41 4.61 11.92
C TYR A 97 -3.51 5.74 12.42
N ILE A 98 -3.13 5.70 13.70
CA ILE A 98 -2.22 6.68 14.30
C ILE A 98 -0.77 6.22 14.12
N ILE A 99 -0.51 4.94 14.44
CA ILE A 99 0.83 4.35 14.36
C ILE A 99 0.91 3.45 13.12
N GLU A 100 1.82 3.77 12.24
CA GLU A 100 2.29 2.90 11.17
C GLU A 100 3.52 2.15 11.66
N HIS A 101 3.40 0.80 11.72
CA HIS A 101 4.44 -0.05 12.28
C HIS A 101 5.79 0.15 11.58
N GLY A 102 6.81 0.50 12.37
CA GLY A 102 8.16 0.72 11.90
C GLY A 102 8.41 2.06 11.22
N VAL A 103 7.39 2.92 11.12
CA VAL A 103 7.52 4.26 10.51
C VAL A 103 7.27 5.34 11.56
N THR A 104 6.15 5.27 12.28
CA THR A 104 5.79 6.25 13.31
C THR A 104 5.71 5.64 14.71
N GLY A 105 6.05 4.36 14.85
CA GLY A 105 6.07 3.63 16.12
C GLY A 105 6.10 2.13 15.89
N LEU A 106 6.07 1.35 16.96
CA LEU A 106 6.02 -0.11 16.89
C LEU A 106 4.65 -0.63 17.34
N LEU A 107 4.08 -1.54 16.56
CA LEU A 107 2.86 -2.26 16.93
C LEU A 107 3.21 -3.70 17.31
N PHE A 108 2.49 -4.22 18.29
CA PHE A 108 2.56 -5.63 18.69
C PHE A 108 1.16 -6.22 18.84
N GLU A 109 1.02 -7.53 18.69
CA GLU A 109 -0.25 -8.21 18.87
C GLU A 109 -0.73 -8.13 20.33
N PRO A 110 -2.01 -7.82 20.59
CA PRO A 110 -2.52 -7.63 21.93
C PRO A 110 -2.29 -8.87 22.79
N GLN A 111 -1.94 -8.65 24.07
CA GLN A 111 -1.60 -9.68 25.06
C GLN A 111 -0.31 -10.47 24.78
N ASN A 112 0.41 -10.22 23.70
CA ASN A 112 1.68 -10.89 23.40
C ASN A 112 2.84 -10.17 24.12
N ALA A 113 3.20 -10.67 25.30
CA ALA A 113 4.28 -10.11 26.12
C ALA A 113 5.67 -10.31 25.48
N GLU A 114 5.88 -11.39 24.71
CA GLU A 114 7.14 -11.68 24.03
C GLU A 114 7.39 -10.67 22.90
N ALA A 115 6.38 -10.44 22.05
CA ALA A 115 6.47 -9.44 21.01
C ALA A 115 6.69 -8.02 21.57
N LEU A 116 6.00 -7.67 22.67
CA LEU A 116 6.21 -6.41 23.36
C LEU A 116 7.64 -6.30 23.93
N GLY A 117 8.14 -7.37 24.56
CA GLY A 117 9.52 -7.42 25.09
C GLY A 117 10.55 -7.20 24.00
N GLY A 118 10.35 -7.81 22.81
CA GLY A 118 11.20 -7.58 21.64
C GLY A 118 11.15 -6.13 21.14
N CYS A 119 9.97 -5.49 21.12
CA CYS A 119 9.85 -4.08 20.75
C CYS A 119 10.58 -3.17 21.77
N ILE A 120 10.45 -3.45 23.08
CA ILE A 120 11.15 -2.69 24.13
C ILE A 120 12.67 -2.83 23.97
N ALA A 121 13.18 -4.06 23.79
CA ALA A 121 14.60 -4.31 23.63
C ALA A 121 15.19 -3.55 22.43
N ARG A 122 14.51 -3.62 21.27
CA ARG A 122 14.91 -2.88 20.05
C ARG A 122 15.03 -1.38 20.27
N LEU A 123 14.05 -0.77 20.95
CA LEU A 123 14.11 0.66 21.27
C LEU A 123 15.13 0.98 22.35
N ALA A 124 15.41 0.07 23.28
CA ALA A 124 16.48 0.24 24.27
C ALA A 124 17.86 0.30 23.62
N GLU A 125 18.09 -0.52 22.58
CA GLU A 125 19.37 -0.62 21.87
C GLU A 125 19.68 0.60 20.99
N SER A 126 18.66 1.25 20.40
CA SER A 126 18.88 2.26 19.37
C SER A 126 18.27 3.62 19.71
N ALA A 127 19.10 4.55 20.20
CA ALA A 127 18.69 5.95 20.38
C ALA A 127 18.29 6.61 19.04
N ALA A 128 18.97 6.26 17.94
CA ALA A 128 18.64 6.78 16.61
C ALA A 128 17.23 6.34 16.17
N MET A 129 16.87 5.08 16.42
CA MET A 129 15.53 4.57 16.11
C MET A 129 14.46 5.26 16.97
N ARG A 130 14.71 5.45 18.28
CA ARG A 130 13.79 6.20 19.15
C ARG A 130 13.55 7.62 18.62
N ALA A 131 14.62 8.35 18.32
CA ALA A 131 14.52 9.71 17.80
C ALA A 131 13.75 9.78 16.48
N GLN A 132 14.02 8.87 15.55
CA GLN A 132 13.38 8.84 14.24
C GLN A 132 11.89 8.51 14.33
N LEU A 133 11.51 7.47 15.09
CA LEU A 133 10.11 7.08 15.25
C LEU A 133 9.32 8.16 15.99
N GLY A 134 9.92 8.79 17.01
CA GLY A 134 9.30 9.89 17.75
C GLY A 134 9.07 11.13 16.88
N GLU A 135 10.04 11.52 16.03
CA GLU A 135 9.89 12.65 15.11
C GLU A 135 8.83 12.36 14.04
N ASN A 136 8.86 11.19 13.42
CA ASN A 136 7.87 10.81 12.42
C ASN A 136 6.43 10.80 13.00
N LEU A 137 6.27 10.31 14.25
CA LEU A 137 4.98 10.32 14.92
C LEU A 137 4.52 11.75 15.25
N TYR A 138 5.44 12.62 15.67
CA TYR A 138 5.18 14.03 15.91
C TYR A 138 4.72 14.75 14.65
N GLU A 139 5.42 14.56 13.52
CA GLU A 139 5.04 15.16 12.24
C GLU A 139 3.66 14.70 11.79
N LYS A 140 3.38 13.38 11.86
CA LYS A 140 2.06 12.84 11.53
C LYS A 140 0.98 13.38 12.44
N ALA A 141 1.21 13.36 13.76
CA ALA A 141 0.23 13.83 14.74
C ALA A 141 -0.06 15.34 14.58
N SER A 142 0.96 16.14 14.33
CA SER A 142 0.83 17.59 14.10
C SER A 142 0.03 17.90 12.85
N ARG A 143 0.28 17.14 11.77
CA ARG A 143 -0.40 17.33 10.47
C ARG A 143 -1.84 16.85 10.49
N GLU A 144 -2.12 15.73 11.15
CA GLU A 144 -3.40 15.01 11.00
C GLU A 144 -4.31 15.12 12.22
N PHE A 145 -3.75 15.25 13.43
CA PHE A 145 -4.49 15.13 14.70
C PHE A 145 -4.40 16.37 15.60
N SER A 146 -3.70 17.42 15.15
CA SER A 146 -3.74 18.71 15.87
C SER A 146 -5.17 19.29 15.88
N ILE A 147 -5.47 20.12 16.87
CA ILE A 147 -6.77 20.83 16.93
C ILE A 147 -7.02 21.59 15.64
N SER A 148 -6.02 22.31 15.11
CA SER A 148 -6.14 23.05 13.86
C SER A 148 -6.45 22.13 12.67
N ALA A 149 -5.77 20.98 12.55
CA ALA A 149 -6.02 20.01 11.49
C ALA A 149 -7.42 19.41 11.61
N THR A 150 -7.83 19.04 12.82
CA THR A 150 -9.15 18.46 13.10
C THR A 150 -10.27 19.46 12.80
N VAL A 151 -10.17 20.69 13.30
CA VAL A 151 -11.15 21.75 13.06
C VAL A 151 -11.18 22.13 11.57
N GLY A 152 -10.01 22.26 10.94
CA GLY A 152 -9.92 22.53 9.50
C GLY A 152 -10.66 21.48 8.68
N LYS A 153 -10.46 20.21 9.02
CA LYS A 153 -11.14 19.08 8.35
C LYS A 153 -12.65 19.05 8.62
N GLN A 154 -13.09 19.37 9.84
CA GLN A 154 -14.50 19.49 10.17
C GLN A 154 -15.16 20.64 9.38
N VAL A 155 -14.52 21.81 9.32
CA VAL A 155 -15.02 22.96 8.53
C VAL A 155 -15.10 22.59 7.04
N GLU A 156 -14.11 21.90 6.49
CA GLU A 156 -14.13 21.41 5.10
C GLU A 156 -15.29 20.44 4.86
N ILE A 157 -15.54 19.52 5.79
CA ILE A 157 -16.69 18.59 5.72
C ILE A 157 -18.02 19.38 5.75
N TYR A 158 -18.17 20.33 6.67
CA TYR A 158 -19.39 21.14 6.76
C TYR A 158 -19.59 21.99 5.50
N GLN A 159 -18.55 22.62 4.98
CA GLN A 159 -18.63 23.37 3.72
C GLN A 159 -19.05 22.47 2.56
N THR A 160 -18.49 21.26 2.49
CA THR A 160 -18.85 20.26 1.46
C THR A 160 -20.32 19.85 1.58
N ILE A 161 -20.81 19.61 2.81
CA ILE A 161 -22.22 19.28 3.05
C ILE A 161 -23.11 20.45 2.63
N LEU A 162 -22.79 21.68 3.02
CA LEU A 162 -23.56 22.88 2.68
C LEU A 162 -23.61 23.11 1.17
N ARG A 163 -22.50 22.97 0.46
CA ARG A 163 -22.46 23.05 -1.02
C ARG A 163 -23.34 21.99 -1.66
N ARG A 164 -23.30 20.73 -1.17
CA ARG A 164 -24.14 19.63 -1.66
C ARG A 164 -25.64 19.88 -1.43
N THR A 165 -26.01 20.49 -0.32
CA THR A 165 -27.42 20.84 -0.03
C THR A 165 -27.91 22.04 -0.83
N ALA A 166 -27.01 22.95 -1.21
CA ALA A 166 -27.32 24.11 -2.05
C ALA A 166 -27.42 23.78 -3.55
N MET A 167 -26.92 22.62 -3.99
CA MET A 167 -27.03 22.20 -5.39
C MET A 167 -28.47 21.82 -5.76
N PRO A 168 -28.97 22.23 -6.95
CA PRO A 168 -30.30 21.83 -7.41
C PRO A 168 -30.40 20.32 -7.48
N LYS A 169 -31.43 19.73 -6.86
CA LYS A 169 -31.64 18.26 -6.65
C LYS A 169 -31.74 17.43 -7.95
N LYS A 170 -31.51 18.00 -9.14
CA LYS A 170 -31.68 17.35 -10.45
C LYS A 170 -30.41 17.06 -11.24
N LYS A 171 -29.23 17.54 -10.84
CA LYS A 171 -27.99 17.24 -11.57
C LYS A 171 -27.20 16.11 -10.86
N LYS A 172 -26.81 15.10 -11.64
CA LYS A 172 -25.88 14.08 -11.15
C LYS A 172 -24.52 14.72 -10.90
N TYR A 173 -23.90 14.39 -9.76
CA TYR A 173 -22.61 14.92 -9.37
C TYR A 173 -21.82 13.89 -8.58
N GLY A 174 -20.52 13.78 -8.85
CA GLY A 174 -19.63 12.88 -8.18
C GLY A 174 -19.21 11.67 -9.01
N VAL A 175 -18.32 10.89 -8.47
CA VAL A 175 -17.67 9.74 -9.11
C VAL A 175 -17.87 8.50 -8.27
N LEU A 176 -18.20 7.39 -8.92
CA LEU A 176 -18.16 6.04 -8.32
C LEU A 176 -17.09 5.22 -9.01
N ILE A 177 -16.11 4.77 -8.24
CA ILE A 177 -14.95 4.00 -8.71
C ILE A 177 -15.15 2.52 -8.36
N CYS A 178 -14.99 1.63 -9.34
CA CYS A 178 -15.06 0.18 -9.19
C CYS A 178 -13.76 -0.46 -9.66
N GLY A 179 -13.20 -1.35 -8.85
CA GLY A 179 -11.97 -2.08 -9.16
C GLY A 179 -11.74 -3.24 -8.17
N ALA A 180 -10.54 -3.80 -8.16
CA ALA A 180 -10.19 -4.92 -7.28
C ALA A 180 -9.70 -4.47 -5.88
N TYR A 181 -10.25 -3.37 -5.37
CA TYR A 181 -9.80 -2.67 -4.18
C TYR A 181 -10.19 -3.34 -2.86
N GLY A 182 -9.39 -3.10 -1.81
CA GLY A 182 -9.65 -3.63 -0.46
C GLY A 182 -9.33 -5.11 -0.30
N LYS A 183 -8.39 -5.65 -1.11
CA LYS A 183 -7.87 -7.02 -1.01
C LYS A 183 -6.43 -7.08 -0.50
N GLY A 184 -5.83 -5.93 -0.22
CA GLY A 184 -4.42 -5.85 0.21
C GLY A 184 -3.43 -6.12 -0.92
N ASN A 185 -3.79 -5.81 -2.18
CA ASN A 185 -2.88 -5.82 -3.32
C ASN A 185 -2.33 -4.39 -3.51
N ALA A 186 -1.05 -4.19 -3.20
CA ALA A 186 -0.41 -2.88 -3.27
C ALA A 186 -0.51 -2.21 -4.65
N GLY A 187 -0.58 -2.99 -5.74
CA GLY A 187 -0.75 -2.45 -7.09
C GLY A 187 -2.14 -1.85 -7.32
N ASP A 188 -3.20 -2.58 -6.97
CA ASP A 188 -4.57 -2.10 -7.13
C ASP A 188 -4.83 -0.90 -6.20
N ASP A 189 -4.28 -0.93 -4.99
CA ASP A 189 -4.39 0.15 -4.01
C ASP A 189 -3.63 1.42 -4.49
N ALA A 190 -2.47 1.26 -5.12
CA ALA A 190 -1.73 2.37 -5.74
C ALA A 190 -2.52 3.04 -6.88
N ILE A 191 -3.15 2.24 -7.75
CA ILE A 191 -4.03 2.75 -8.80
C ILE A 191 -5.18 3.55 -8.19
N LEU A 192 -5.84 3.01 -7.17
CA LEU A 192 -6.92 3.73 -6.47
C LEU A 192 -6.44 5.05 -5.90
N LYS A 193 -5.29 5.06 -5.20
CA LYS A 193 -4.70 6.27 -4.62
C LYS A 193 -4.41 7.33 -5.68
N ALA A 194 -3.87 6.92 -6.84
CA ALA A 194 -3.61 7.81 -7.96
C ALA A 194 -4.91 8.37 -8.57
N ILE A 195 -5.92 7.53 -8.83
CA ILE A 195 -7.22 7.98 -9.33
C ILE A 195 -7.86 8.98 -8.37
N LEU A 196 -7.84 8.70 -7.06
CA LEU A 196 -8.40 9.59 -6.04
C LEU A 196 -7.69 10.96 -6.01
N ALA A 197 -6.36 10.97 -6.15
CA ALA A 197 -5.59 12.21 -6.23
C ALA A 197 -5.98 13.04 -7.47
N GLN A 198 -6.13 12.38 -8.63
CA GLN A 198 -6.53 13.03 -9.87
C GLN A 198 -7.98 13.54 -9.82
N MET A 199 -8.91 12.79 -9.25
CA MET A 199 -10.29 13.26 -9.05
C MET A 199 -10.36 14.49 -8.13
N LYS A 200 -9.56 14.54 -7.08
CA LYS A 200 -9.42 15.71 -6.21
C LYS A 200 -8.76 16.91 -6.90
N ALA A 201 -7.89 16.68 -7.89
CA ALA A 201 -7.29 17.74 -8.69
C ALA A 201 -8.32 18.37 -9.66
N ILE A 202 -9.27 17.57 -10.18
CA ILE A 202 -10.37 18.08 -11.01
C ILE A 202 -11.32 18.96 -10.17
N ASP A 203 -11.79 18.43 -9.05
CA ASP A 203 -12.65 19.18 -8.12
C ASP A 203 -12.48 18.63 -6.70
N ARG A 204 -11.92 19.46 -5.82
CA ARG A 204 -11.63 19.11 -4.43
C ARG A 204 -12.87 18.73 -3.62
N ASP A 205 -14.00 19.31 -3.96
CA ASP A 205 -15.26 19.13 -3.24
C ASP A 205 -16.14 18.03 -3.85
N MET A 206 -15.72 17.42 -4.96
CA MET A 206 -16.48 16.39 -5.66
C MET A 206 -16.63 15.13 -4.78
N PRO A 207 -17.87 14.63 -4.60
CA PRO A 207 -18.06 13.36 -3.89
C PRO A 207 -17.48 12.20 -4.67
N VAL A 208 -16.56 11.48 -4.04
CA VAL A 208 -15.98 10.25 -4.58
C VAL A 208 -16.38 9.06 -3.70
N TYR A 209 -16.85 8.02 -4.37
CA TYR A 209 -17.24 6.76 -3.74
C TYR A 209 -16.43 5.62 -4.35
N VAL A 210 -16.07 4.64 -3.54
CA VAL A 210 -15.31 3.47 -3.97
C VAL A 210 -16.08 2.20 -3.65
N MET A 211 -16.21 1.32 -4.64
CA MET A 211 -16.66 -0.04 -4.44
C MET A 211 -15.45 -0.89 -4.00
N SER A 212 -15.48 -1.42 -2.79
CA SER A 212 -14.36 -2.10 -2.14
C SER A 212 -14.78 -3.42 -1.52
N HIS A 213 -13.84 -4.36 -1.41
CA HIS A 213 -14.03 -5.59 -0.61
C HIS A 213 -13.97 -5.31 0.89
N ASP A 214 -13.23 -4.28 1.31
CA ASP A 214 -13.24 -3.75 2.67
C ASP A 214 -13.61 -2.25 2.66
N PRO A 215 -14.92 -1.93 2.74
CA PRO A 215 -15.35 -0.54 2.76
C PRO A 215 -14.93 0.22 4.01
N ALA A 216 -14.72 -0.47 5.14
CA ALA A 216 -14.34 0.18 6.39
C ALA A 216 -12.91 0.70 6.29
N GLU A 217 -11.96 -0.16 5.91
CA GLU A 217 -10.58 0.23 5.66
C GLU A 217 -10.47 1.29 4.57
N THR A 218 -11.19 1.13 3.44
CA THR A 218 -11.16 2.10 2.34
C THR A 218 -11.61 3.49 2.78
N ARG A 219 -12.68 3.60 3.59
CA ARG A 219 -13.13 4.89 4.14
C ARG A 219 -12.09 5.56 5.00
N LEU A 220 -11.46 4.77 5.88
CA LEU A 220 -10.47 5.28 6.83
C LEU A 220 -9.17 5.70 6.14
N ARG A 221 -8.70 4.87 5.21
CA ARG A 221 -7.42 5.08 4.54
C ARG A 221 -7.44 6.24 3.55
N TYR A 222 -8.53 6.35 2.77
CA TYR A 222 -8.60 7.32 1.66
C TYR A 222 -9.54 8.49 1.94
N HIS A 223 -10.26 8.49 3.06
CA HIS A 223 -11.24 9.52 3.43
C HIS A 223 -12.31 9.77 2.36
N VAL A 224 -12.83 8.70 1.75
CA VAL A 224 -13.88 8.72 0.72
C VAL A 224 -15.08 7.88 1.14
N GLY A 225 -16.22 8.08 0.49
CA GLY A 225 -17.34 7.17 0.66
C GLY A 225 -17.00 5.78 0.13
N SER A 226 -17.42 4.71 0.80
CA SER A 226 -17.18 3.35 0.29
C SER A 226 -18.32 2.41 0.59
N VAL A 227 -18.58 1.49 -0.37
CA VAL A 227 -19.62 0.46 -0.30
C VAL A 227 -19.04 -0.88 -0.73
N HIS A 228 -19.64 -1.96 -0.22
CA HIS A 228 -19.16 -3.30 -0.56
C HIS A 228 -19.45 -3.65 -2.02
N VAL A 229 -18.49 -4.27 -2.71
CA VAL A 229 -18.58 -4.61 -4.15
C VAL A 229 -19.76 -5.53 -4.49
N PHE A 230 -20.22 -6.36 -3.55
CA PHE A 230 -21.36 -7.25 -3.73
C PHE A 230 -22.65 -6.76 -3.05
N ASP A 231 -22.77 -5.48 -2.75
CA ASP A 231 -23.98 -4.87 -2.17
C ASP A 231 -24.70 -3.96 -3.18
N PRO A 232 -25.51 -4.51 -4.10
CA PRO A 232 -26.19 -3.75 -5.12
C PRO A 232 -27.23 -2.78 -4.53
N PHE A 233 -27.77 -3.07 -3.34
CA PHE A 233 -28.74 -2.18 -2.69
C PHE A 233 -28.10 -0.87 -2.24
N ARG A 234 -26.79 -0.85 -1.95
CA ARG A 234 -26.04 0.34 -1.57
C ARG A 234 -25.37 1.02 -2.77
N PHE A 235 -24.77 0.29 -3.71
CA PHE A 235 -24.08 0.95 -4.81
C PHE A 235 -25.01 1.42 -5.94
N TRP A 236 -26.19 0.78 -6.15
CA TRP A 236 -27.15 1.22 -7.17
C TRP A 236 -27.67 2.64 -6.94
N PRO A 237 -28.11 3.06 -5.72
CA PRO A 237 -28.46 4.44 -5.44
C PRO A 237 -27.31 5.44 -5.67
N LEU A 238 -26.05 5.02 -5.42
CA LEU A 238 -24.87 5.85 -5.71
C LEU A 238 -24.68 6.04 -7.21
N MET A 239 -24.78 4.96 -8.01
CA MET A 239 -24.73 5.04 -9.49
C MET A 239 -25.76 6.05 -10.03
N ARG A 240 -26.97 6.08 -9.47
CA ARG A 240 -28.01 7.04 -9.87
C ARG A 240 -27.69 8.49 -9.50
N ARG A 241 -26.83 8.72 -8.52
CA ARG A 241 -26.42 10.04 -8.05
C ARG A 241 -25.13 10.51 -8.70
N CYS A 242 -24.21 9.60 -8.96
CA CYS A 242 -22.92 9.90 -9.58
C CYS A 242 -23.08 10.22 -11.06
N ARG A 243 -22.26 11.14 -11.52
CA ARG A 243 -22.18 11.51 -12.92
C ARG A 243 -21.27 10.57 -13.70
N LEU A 244 -20.10 10.25 -13.12
CA LEU A 244 -19.09 9.40 -13.71
C LEU A 244 -18.98 8.10 -12.95
N PHE A 245 -18.98 6.99 -13.66
CA PHE A 245 -18.56 5.69 -13.18
C PHE A 245 -17.19 5.36 -13.78
N ILE A 246 -16.21 5.12 -12.93
CA ILE A 246 -14.87 4.69 -13.32
C ILE A 246 -14.74 3.19 -13.08
N SER A 247 -14.58 2.40 -14.16
CA SER A 247 -14.01 1.06 -14.07
C SER A 247 -12.49 1.26 -14.00
N GLY A 248 -11.97 1.29 -12.78
CA GLY A 248 -10.62 1.80 -12.52
C GLY A 248 -9.58 0.72 -12.64
N GLY A 249 -8.48 1.05 -13.24
CA GLY A 249 -7.15 0.45 -13.32
C GLY A 249 -7.01 -1.07 -13.25
N GLY A 250 -5.83 -1.55 -13.52
CA GLY A 250 -5.56 -2.98 -13.53
C GLY A 250 -6.16 -3.71 -14.74
N SER A 251 -6.08 -5.04 -14.76
CA SER A 251 -6.65 -5.87 -15.83
C SER A 251 -7.96 -6.50 -15.39
N LEU A 252 -9.03 -5.70 -15.34
CA LEU A 252 -10.36 -6.16 -14.86
C LEU A 252 -11.12 -6.94 -15.94
N ILE A 253 -10.92 -6.57 -17.22
CA ILE A 253 -11.57 -7.20 -18.38
C ILE A 253 -10.65 -8.30 -18.92
N GLN A 254 -10.69 -9.44 -18.26
CA GLN A 254 -9.97 -10.67 -18.62
C GLN A 254 -10.67 -11.88 -17.97
N ASN A 255 -10.51 -13.08 -18.52
CA ASN A 255 -11.09 -14.30 -17.97
C ASN A 255 -10.09 -15.46 -17.79
N GLU A 256 -8.80 -15.17 -17.85
CA GLU A 256 -7.76 -16.16 -17.58
C GLU A 256 -7.83 -16.69 -16.15
N THR A 257 -8.11 -15.80 -15.19
CA THR A 257 -8.28 -16.17 -13.80
C THR A 257 -9.71 -16.58 -13.47
N SER A 258 -10.74 -15.93 -14.05
CA SER A 258 -12.14 -16.23 -13.77
C SER A 258 -13.11 -15.53 -14.72
N THR A 259 -13.90 -16.32 -15.47
CA THR A 259 -15.03 -15.80 -16.24
C THR A 259 -16.11 -15.13 -15.37
N ARG A 260 -16.23 -15.56 -14.10
CA ARG A 260 -17.13 -14.95 -13.12
C ARG A 260 -16.72 -13.51 -12.80
N SER A 261 -15.41 -13.24 -12.68
CA SER A 261 -14.86 -11.91 -12.47
C SER A 261 -15.13 -11.00 -13.68
N LEU A 262 -14.86 -11.47 -14.90
CA LEU A 262 -15.18 -10.74 -16.12
C LEU A 262 -16.66 -10.33 -16.17
N ASN A 263 -17.57 -11.29 -15.94
CA ASN A 263 -19.02 -11.02 -15.96
C ASN A 263 -19.44 -10.02 -14.88
N TYR A 264 -18.81 -10.04 -13.72
CA TYR A 264 -19.06 -9.07 -12.66
C TYR A 264 -18.74 -7.64 -13.13
N TYR A 265 -17.54 -7.39 -13.67
CA TYR A 265 -17.16 -6.06 -14.12
C TYR A 265 -17.99 -5.58 -15.33
N LEU A 266 -18.29 -6.46 -16.28
CA LEU A 266 -19.20 -6.13 -17.40
C LEU A 266 -20.61 -5.80 -16.91
N THR A 267 -21.09 -6.49 -15.87
CA THR A 267 -22.40 -6.22 -15.27
C THR A 267 -22.40 -4.86 -14.55
N THR A 268 -21.36 -4.50 -13.80
CA THR A 268 -21.27 -3.18 -13.14
C THR A 268 -21.21 -2.04 -14.14
N ILE A 269 -20.46 -2.20 -15.25
CA ILE A 269 -20.43 -1.25 -16.37
C ILE A 269 -21.84 -1.07 -16.96
N ARG A 270 -22.55 -2.16 -17.26
CA ARG A 270 -23.93 -2.10 -17.79
C ARG A 270 -24.90 -1.45 -16.81
N MET A 271 -24.76 -1.74 -15.51
CA MET A 271 -25.58 -1.11 -14.47
C MET A 271 -25.32 0.41 -14.39
N ALA A 272 -24.06 0.82 -14.42
CA ALA A 272 -23.71 2.25 -14.38
C ALA A 272 -24.28 3.02 -15.58
N HIS A 273 -24.16 2.45 -16.78
CA HIS A 273 -24.77 3.01 -17.98
C HIS A 273 -26.31 3.10 -17.85
N ALA A 274 -26.96 2.02 -17.41
CA ALA A 274 -28.41 2.00 -17.19
C ALA A 274 -28.88 2.99 -16.09
N ALA A 275 -28.02 3.26 -15.11
CA ALA A 275 -28.25 4.30 -14.12
C ALA A 275 -28.04 5.72 -14.69
N GLY A 276 -27.56 5.84 -15.93
CA GLY A 276 -27.29 7.08 -16.65
C GLY A 276 -26.00 7.78 -16.20
N CYS A 277 -24.99 7.03 -15.73
CA CYS A 277 -23.63 7.56 -15.58
C CYS A 277 -22.95 7.65 -16.94
N ARG A 278 -22.04 8.61 -17.09
CA ARG A 278 -20.93 8.45 -18.03
C ARG A 278 -20.04 7.32 -17.52
N VAL A 279 -19.52 6.50 -18.41
CA VAL A 279 -18.73 5.32 -18.05
C VAL A 279 -17.33 5.40 -18.66
N MET A 280 -16.32 5.40 -17.82
CA MET A 280 -14.93 5.42 -18.21
C MET A 280 -14.19 4.17 -17.72
N MET A 281 -13.40 3.57 -18.58
CA MET A 281 -12.37 2.63 -18.19
C MET A 281 -11.03 3.38 -18.10
N TYR A 282 -10.41 3.35 -16.91
CA TYR A 282 -9.38 4.30 -16.53
C TYR A 282 -8.00 3.65 -16.41
N GLY A 283 -7.07 4.00 -17.30
CA GLY A 283 -5.69 3.48 -17.27
C GLY A 283 -5.61 1.97 -17.17
N CYS A 284 -6.46 1.26 -17.88
CA CYS A 284 -6.66 -0.18 -17.71
C CYS A 284 -5.88 -1.03 -18.72
N GLY A 285 -5.59 -2.28 -18.31
CA GLY A 285 -5.17 -3.35 -19.21
C GLY A 285 -6.37 -4.20 -19.63
N ILE A 286 -6.38 -4.68 -20.87
CA ILE A 286 -7.42 -5.53 -21.42
C ILE A 286 -6.87 -6.89 -21.80
N GLY A 287 -7.60 -7.93 -21.42
CA GLY A 287 -7.34 -9.30 -21.88
C GLY A 287 -6.30 -10.06 -21.06
N PRO A 288 -6.04 -11.31 -21.46
CA PRO A 288 -6.75 -12.01 -22.55
C PRO A 288 -8.22 -12.34 -22.20
N VAL A 289 -9.09 -12.21 -23.21
CA VAL A 289 -10.48 -12.67 -23.12
C VAL A 289 -10.64 -13.90 -24.04
N SER A 290 -10.73 -15.07 -23.42
CA SER A 290 -10.82 -16.36 -24.10
C SER A 290 -12.28 -16.78 -24.31
N GLY A 291 -12.52 -17.50 -25.41
CA GLY A 291 -13.83 -18.03 -25.76
C GLY A 291 -14.70 -17.03 -26.52
N GLU A 292 -15.22 -17.45 -27.67
CA GLU A 292 -15.97 -16.60 -28.60
C GLU A 292 -17.20 -15.94 -27.97
N GLY A 293 -17.91 -16.66 -27.11
CA GLY A 293 -19.06 -16.13 -26.37
C GLY A 293 -18.68 -15.00 -25.43
N SER A 294 -17.58 -15.13 -24.68
CA SER A 294 -17.07 -14.09 -23.79
C SER A 294 -16.59 -12.86 -24.58
N ARG A 295 -15.89 -13.07 -25.69
CA ARG A 295 -15.42 -12.00 -26.57
C ARG A 295 -16.59 -11.21 -27.14
N ARG A 296 -17.59 -11.89 -27.70
CA ARG A 296 -18.81 -11.25 -28.23
C ARG A 296 -19.60 -10.50 -27.14
N TYR A 297 -19.72 -11.09 -25.95
CA TYR A 297 -20.41 -10.42 -24.84
C TYR A 297 -19.66 -9.18 -24.37
N THR A 298 -18.35 -9.28 -24.20
CA THR A 298 -17.48 -8.14 -23.83
C THR A 298 -17.59 -7.01 -24.85
N SER A 299 -17.41 -7.33 -26.13
CA SER A 299 -17.53 -6.36 -27.23
C SER A 299 -18.86 -5.62 -27.22
N ARG A 300 -19.97 -6.37 -27.07
CA ARG A 300 -21.32 -5.78 -27.00
C ARG A 300 -21.47 -4.79 -25.85
N ILE A 301 -21.01 -5.16 -24.64
CA ILE A 301 -21.13 -4.29 -23.46
C ILE A 301 -20.23 -3.06 -23.60
N LEU A 302 -18.98 -3.22 -24.01
CA LEU A 302 -18.04 -2.11 -24.14
C LEU A 302 -18.53 -1.11 -25.22
N ASN A 303 -18.90 -1.59 -26.40
CA ASN A 303 -19.42 -0.73 -27.47
C ASN A 303 -20.72 0.03 -27.09
N ARG A 304 -21.55 -0.55 -26.22
CA ARG A 304 -22.86 0.04 -25.89
C ARG A 304 -22.83 0.91 -24.66
N CYS A 305 -21.97 0.60 -23.69
CA CYS A 305 -22.10 1.12 -22.33
C CYS A 305 -20.90 1.94 -21.88
N VAL A 306 -19.80 2.02 -22.64
CA VAL A 306 -18.59 2.76 -22.27
C VAL A 306 -18.43 3.98 -23.16
N ASP A 307 -18.20 5.14 -22.58
CA ASP A 307 -17.97 6.40 -23.29
C ASP A 307 -16.49 6.59 -23.63
N LYS A 308 -15.59 6.29 -22.69
CA LYS A 308 -14.13 6.48 -22.84
C LYS A 308 -13.35 5.30 -22.30
N ILE A 309 -12.33 4.88 -23.03
CA ILE A 309 -11.34 3.89 -22.57
C ILE A 309 -9.95 4.51 -22.65
N THR A 310 -9.27 4.62 -21.53
CA THR A 310 -7.83 4.91 -21.49
C THR A 310 -7.08 3.63 -21.14
N LEU A 311 -6.11 3.27 -21.99
CA LEU A 311 -5.35 2.04 -21.89
C LEU A 311 -3.94 2.36 -21.36
N ARG A 312 -3.38 1.48 -20.54
CA ARG A 312 -2.03 1.66 -20.03
C ARG A 312 -0.92 1.12 -20.95
N GLU A 313 -1.27 0.36 -22.00
CA GLU A 313 -0.35 -0.20 -22.98
C GLU A 313 -1.04 -0.50 -24.32
N ASP A 314 -0.25 -0.58 -25.41
CA ASP A 314 -0.75 -0.81 -26.78
C ASP A 314 -1.31 -2.22 -27.01
N LEU A 315 -0.83 -3.24 -26.29
CA LEU A 315 -1.35 -4.61 -26.39
C LEU A 315 -2.84 -4.68 -26.12
N SER A 316 -3.32 -3.91 -25.15
CA SER A 316 -4.75 -3.79 -24.82
C SER A 316 -5.57 -3.19 -25.97
N ARG A 317 -5.00 -2.28 -26.75
CA ARG A 317 -5.66 -1.72 -27.94
C ARG A 317 -5.89 -2.79 -29.00
N LYS A 318 -4.88 -3.64 -29.22
CA LYS A 318 -4.99 -4.76 -30.17
C LYS A 318 -6.10 -5.72 -29.74
N GLU A 319 -6.13 -6.11 -28.46
CA GLU A 319 -7.17 -7.01 -27.93
C GLU A 319 -8.59 -6.44 -28.08
N LEU A 320 -8.79 -5.14 -27.84
CA LEU A 320 -10.08 -4.46 -28.11
C LEU A 320 -10.44 -4.48 -29.59
N SER A 321 -9.49 -4.19 -30.47
CA SER A 321 -9.69 -4.22 -31.93
C SER A 321 -10.09 -5.62 -32.41
N ASP A 322 -9.37 -6.65 -31.94
CA ASP A 322 -9.63 -8.06 -32.29
C ASP A 322 -10.99 -8.56 -31.75
N MET A 323 -11.54 -7.91 -30.72
CA MET A 323 -12.90 -8.15 -30.25
C MET A 323 -13.96 -7.29 -30.96
N GLY A 324 -13.57 -6.35 -31.84
CA GLY A 324 -14.50 -5.44 -32.52
C GLY A 324 -15.06 -4.35 -31.62
N VAL A 325 -14.28 -3.86 -30.64
CA VAL A 325 -14.66 -2.70 -29.81
C VAL A 325 -14.21 -1.43 -30.53
N MET A 326 -15.15 -0.63 -31.03
CA MET A 326 -14.91 0.51 -31.93
C MET A 326 -15.67 1.79 -31.50
N GLN A 327 -16.72 1.66 -30.68
CA GLN A 327 -17.62 2.79 -30.35
C GLN A 327 -17.08 3.72 -29.25
N PRO A 328 -16.45 3.22 -28.17
CA PRO A 328 -15.85 4.11 -27.19
C PRO A 328 -14.73 4.95 -27.79
N ASP A 329 -14.53 6.16 -27.28
CA ASP A 329 -13.29 6.90 -27.54
C ASP A 329 -12.13 6.19 -26.80
N ILE A 330 -11.13 5.70 -27.58
CA ILE A 330 -10.02 4.88 -27.05
C ILE A 330 -8.70 5.62 -27.22
N SER A 331 -7.99 5.85 -26.12
CA SER A 331 -6.64 6.41 -26.12
C SER A 331 -5.68 5.51 -25.33
N VAL A 332 -4.41 5.47 -25.76
CA VAL A 332 -3.35 4.81 -25.01
C VAL A 332 -2.66 5.87 -24.17
N THR A 333 -2.68 5.65 -22.87
CA THR A 333 -2.10 6.49 -21.83
C THR A 333 -1.01 5.72 -21.08
N ALA A 334 -0.94 5.80 -19.77
CA ALA A 334 -0.10 4.94 -18.94
C ALA A 334 -0.79 4.63 -17.60
N ASP A 335 -0.22 3.67 -16.88
CA ASP A 335 -0.74 3.28 -15.56
C ASP A 335 -0.69 4.47 -14.59
N PRO A 336 -1.82 4.85 -13.96
CA PRO A 336 -1.88 6.01 -13.08
C PRO A 336 -0.97 5.89 -11.85
N ALA A 337 -0.58 4.69 -11.43
CA ALA A 337 0.35 4.50 -10.33
C ALA A 337 1.74 5.13 -10.55
N LEU A 338 2.13 5.40 -11.80
CA LEU A 338 3.35 6.14 -12.16
C LEU A 338 3.37 7.59 -11.63
N LEU A 339 2.23 8.14 -11.26
CA LEU A 339 2.12 9.50 -10.72
C LEU A 339 2.40 9.58 -9.22
N LEU A 340 2.40 8.45 -8.53
CA LEU A 340 2.69 8.42 -7.10
C LEU A 340 4.15 8.79 -6.84
N GLN A 341 4.33 9.63 -5.82
CA GLN A 341 5.66 10.02 -5.36
C GLN A 341 6.17 9.03 -4.30
N PRO A 342 7.48 8.80 -4.21
CA PRO A 342 8.06 8.02 -3.12
C PRO A 342 7.81 8.68 -1.76
N ALA A 343 7.76 7.88 -0.70
CA ALA A 343 7.80 8.41 0.67
C ALA A 343 9.12 9.13 0.94
N SER A 344 9.15 9.97 1.96
CA SER A 344 10.39 10.66 2.37
C SER A 344 11.48 9.67 2.76
N THR A 345 12.74 10.05 2.55
CA THR A 345 13.90 9.21 2.92
C THR A 345 13.84 8.82 4.40
N GLY A 346 13.48 9.74 5.30
CA GLY A 346 13.35 9.45 6.72
C GLY A 346 12.28 8.39 7.04
N ALA A 347 11.15 8.38 6.33
CA ALA A 347 10.14 7.34 6.50
C ALA A 347 10.64 5.97 6.01
N VAL A 348 11.38 5.94 4.89
CA VAL A 348 11.98 4.71 4.37
C VAL A 348 13.06 4.19 5.32
N ASP A 349 13.90 5.07 5.86
CA ASP A 349 14.95 4.73 6.82
C ASP A 349 14.37 4.13 8.10
N SER A 350 13.31 4.73 8.61
CA SER A 350 12.59 4.20 9.78
C SER A 350 12.00 2.83 9.51
N TYR A 351 11.40 2.62 8.33
CA TYR A 351 10.88 1.32 7.93
C TYR A 351 11.99 0.27 7.82
N PHE A 352 13.15 0.64 7.27
CA PHE A 352 14.31 -0.25 7.19
C PHE A 352 14.77 -0.66 8.57
N LEU A 353 15.03 0.31 9.45
CA LEU A 353 15.44 0.04 10.84
C LEU A 353 14.43 -0.85 11.58
N SER A 354 13.14 -0.62 11.38
CA SER A 354 12.09 -1.41 12.04
C SER A 354 12.00 -2.86 11.55
N ASN A 355 12.57 -3.15 10.38
CA ASN A 355 12.64 -4.48 9.79
C ASN A 355 14.08 -5.05 9.77
N ASP A 356 14.96 -4.56 10.64
CA ASP A 356 16.36 -4.97 10.78
C ASP A 356 17.21 -4.77 9.51
N LEU A 357 16.82 -3.84 8.62
CA LEU A 357 17.62 -3.42 7.48
C LEU A 357 18.43 -2.17 7.82
N ASP A 358 19.68 -2.13 7.39
CA ASP A 358 20.49 -0.92 7.47
C ASP A 358 20.02 0.08 6.39
N PRO A 359 19.63 1.32 6.74
CA PRO A 359 19.26 2.35 5.76
C PRO A 359 20.35 2.68 4.73
N ASN A 360 21.60 2.40 5.06
CA ASN A 360 22.77 2.60 4.19
C ASN A 360 23.28 1.30 3.56
N GLY A 361 22.56 0.18 3.75
CA GLY A 361 22.91 -1.12 3.21
C GLY A 361 22.75 -1.18 1.68
N ASN A 362 23.39 -2.18 1.07
CA ASN A 362 23.27 -2.45 -0.34
C ASN A 362 22.33 -3.65 -0.55
N TYR A 363 21.24 -3.44 -1.29
CA TYR A 363 20.17 -4.42 -1.41
C TYR A 363 19.82 -4.72 -2.87
N ALA A 364 19.42 -5.98 -3.11
CA ALA A 364 18.73 -6.43 -4.32
C ALA A 364 17.31 -6.87 -3.92
N MET A 365 16.29 -6.32 -4.55
CA MET A 365 14.90 -6.67 -4.27
C MET A 365 14.42 -7.77 -5.20
N PHE A 366 13.77 -8.79 -4.64
CA PHE A 366 13.10 -9.86 -5.38
C PHE A 366 11.59 -9.82 -5.08
N VAL A 367 10.77 -9.78 -6.14
CA VAL A 367 9.31 -9.73 -6.03
C VAL A 367 8.71 -10.90 -6.80
N LEU A 368 8.52 -12.00 -6.09
CA LEU A 368 8.00 -13.25 -6.66
C LEU A 368 6.50 -13.37 -6.43
N ARG A 369 5.83 -14.10 -7.32
CA ARG A 369 4.43 -14.49 -7.15
C ARG A 369 4.25 -15.96 -7.52
N PRO A 370 3.32 -16.70 -6.89
CA PRO A 370 3.00 -18.05 -7.31
C PRO A 370 2.47 -18.06 -8.74
N TRP A 371 3.03 -18.93 -9.57
CA TRP A 371 2.61 -19.13 -10.95
C TRP A 371 2.86 -20.57 -11.38
N LYS A 372 2.17 -20.98 -12.47
CA LYS A 372 2.41 -22.30 -13.08
C LYS A 372 3.90 -22.39 -13.44
N ASN A 373 4.50 -23.52 -13.18
CA ASN A 373 5.92 -23.84 -13.48
C ASN A 373 6.98 -22.99 -12.74
N LEU A 374 6.59 -22.07 -11.84
CA LEU A 374 7.59 -21.31 -11.06
C LEU A 374 8.47 -22.25 -10.22
N SER A 375 7.92 -23.34 -9.69
CA SER A 375 8.68 -24.33 -8.91
C SER A 375 9.87 -24.95 -9.68
N GLU A 376 9.76 -25.04 -11.00
CA GLU A 376 10.81 -25.57 -11.88
C GLU A 376 12.00 -24.59 -12.02
N HIS A 377 11.73 -23.29 -11.87
CA HIS A 377 12.71 -22.22 -12.01
C HIS A 377 13.12 -21.55 -10.70
N LEU A 378 12.50 -21.95 -9.57
CA LEU A 378 12.75 -21.32 -8.28
C LEU A 378 14.22 -21.45 -7.85
N GLN A 379 14.85 -22.61 -8.10
CA GLN A 379 16.27 -22.81 -7.79
C GLN A 379 17.15 -21.82 -8.58
N ALA A 380 16.88 -21.59 -9.86
CA ALA A 380 17.63 -20.63 -10.67
C ALA A 380 17.51 -19.19 -10.12
N ILE A 381 16.32 -18.82 -9.64
CA ILE A 381 16.09 -17.50 -9.01
C ILE A 381 16.87 -17.40 -7.68
N VAL A 382 16.87 -18.47 -6.87
CA VAL A 382 17.65 -18.53 -5.63
C VAL A 382 19.16 -18.47 -5.93
N ASP A 383 19.63 -19.18 -6.95
CA ASP A 383 21.04 -19.13 -7.37
C ASP A 383 21.44 -17.72 -7.84
N ALA A 384 20.54 -16.99 -8.51
CA ALA A 384 20.76 -15.59 -8.87
C ALA A 384 20.79 -14.68 -7.62
N ALA A 385 19.97 -14.95 -6.60
CA ALA A 385 20.03 -14.22 -5.33
C ALA A 385 21.33 -14.51 -4.57
N ILE A 386 21.86 -15.73 -4.65
CA ILE A 386 23.19 -16.08 -4.13
C ILE A 386 24.28 -15.35 -4.92
N TYR A 387 24.18 -15.32 -6.24
CA TYR A 387 25.12 -14.65 -7.11
C TYR A 387 25.23 -13.14 -6.80
N VAL A 388 24.11 -12.42 -6.68
CA VAL A 388 24.15 -10.96 -6.40
C VAL A 388 24.76 -10.67 -5.02
N ASN A 389 24.59 -11.58 -4.06
CA ASN A 389 25.24 -11.44 -2.76
C ASN A 389 26.74 -11.69 -2.84
N GLN A 390 27.16 -12.79 -3.46
CA GLN A 390 28.57 -13.20 -3.51
C GLN A 390 29.42 -12.32 -4.44
N THR A 391 28.85 -11.87 -5.56
CA THR A 391 29.57 -11.12 -6.60
C THR A 391 29.48 -9.61 -6.40
N HIS A 392 28.33 -9.11 -5.99
CA HIS A 392 28.06 -7.67 -5.87
C HIS A 392 27.93 -7.18 -4.42
N GLY A 393 27.96 -8.08 -3.44
CA GLY A 393 27.80 -7.72 -2.02
C GLY A 393 26.40 -7.21 -1.68
N LEU A 394 25.37 -7.54 -2.49
CA LEU A 394 24.00 -7.12 -2.27
C LEU A 394 23.24 -8.08 -1.38
N THR A 395 22.57 -7.59 -0.37
CA THR A 395 21.70 -8.41 0.48
C THR A 395 20.33 -8.58 -0.19
N PRO A 396 19.87 -9.83 -0.43
CA PRO A 396 18.55 -10.05 -1.00
C PRO A 396 17.42 -9.68 -0.04
N VAL A 397 16.44 -8.94 -0.55
CA VAL A 397 15.19 -8.58 0.13
C VAL A 397 14.02 -9.06 -0.72
N PHE A 398 13.26 -10.01 -0.21
CA PHE A 398 12.07 -10.52 -0.87
C PHE A 398 10.84 -9.73 -0.41
N VAL A 399 10.07 -9.18 -1.38
CA VAL A 399 8.92 -8.34 -1.06
C VAL A 399 7.64 -8.95 -1.63
N ALA A 400 6.64 -9.17 -0.77
CA ALA A 400 5.32 -9.67 -1.14
C ALA A 400 4.36 -8.50 -1.38
N LEU A 401 4.05 -8.17 -2.65
CA LEU A 401 3.11 -7.09 -3.01
C LEU A 401 1.64 -7.44 -2.73
N GLU A 402 1.30 -8.72 -2.75
CA GLU A 402 0.01 -9.25 -2.34
C GLU A 402 0.27 -10.30 -1.25
N PRO A 403 0.42 -9.88 0.04
CA PRO A 403 0.93 -10.75 1.10
C PRO A 403 0.19 -12.07 1.24
N THR A 404 -1.14 -12.07 1.05
CA THR A 404 -1.98 -13.28 1.12
C THR A 404 -1.64 -14.32 0.07
N ARG A 405 -0.99 -13.95 -1.03
CA ARG A 405 -0.59 -14.84 -2.12
C ARG A 405 0.92 -15.02 -2.23
N ASP A 406 1.67 -13.91 -2.08
CA ASP A 406 3.08 -13.89 -2.43
C ASP A 406 4.01 -14.29 -1.29
N LEU A 407 3.55 -14.14 -0.03
CA LEU A 407 4.44 -14.24 1.14
C LEU A 407 5.08 -15.63 1.24
N GLU A 408 4.33 -16.68 0.95
CA GLU A 408 4.81 -18.07 1.07
C GLU A 408 5.94 -18.37 0.08
N ILE A 409 5.78 -18.01 -1.19
CA ILE A 409 6.83 -18.27 -2.21
C ILE A 409 8.10 -17.45 -1.95
N ASN A 410 7.94 -16.20 -1.45
CA ASN A 410 9.07 -15.36 -1.10
C ASN A 410 9.81 -15.92 0.15
N ARG A 411 9.09 -16.47 1.14
CA ARG A 411 9.70 -17.18 2.28
C ARG A 411 10.42 -18.46 1.84
N GLN A 412 9.81 -19.23 0.95
CA GLN A 412 10.43 -20.43 0.41
C GLN A 412 11.76 -20.11 -0.28
N ALA A 413 11.79 -19.12 -1.16
CA ALA A 413 13.01 -18.68 -1.83
C ALA A 413 14.07 -18.20 -0.83
N ALA A 414 13.68 -17.36 0.12
CA ALA A 414 14.59 -16.86 1.16
C ALA A 414 15.15 -17.97 2.06
N GLY A 415 14.34 -18.97 2.40
CA GLY A 415 14.74 -20.12 3.21
C GLY A 415 15.74 -21.06 2.54
N MET A 416 15.91 -20.96 1.21
CA MET A 416 16.91 -21.72 0.45
C MET A 416 18.28 -21.01 0.39
N LEU A 417 18.40 -19.77 0.88
CA LEU A 417 19.66 -19.03 0.88
C LEU A 417 20.58 -19.47 2.03
N PRO A 418 21.89 -19.60 1.80
CA PRO A 418 22.86 -20.02 2.84
C PRO A 418 23.31 -18.87 3.77
N PHE A 419 22.69 -17.69 3.68
CA PHE A 419 23.01 -16.49 4.44
C PHE A 419 21.73 -15.70 4.78
N ARG A 420 21.87 -14.68 5.64
CA ARG A 420 20.75 -13.82 6.05
C ARG A 420 20.15 -13.10 4.85
N SER A 421 18.83 -13.17 4.74
CA SER A 421 18.00 -12.41 3.81
C SER A 421 16.75 -11.90 4.52
N PHE A 422 15.99 -11.04 3.85
CA PHE A 422 14.79 -10.44 4.43
C PHE A 422 13.57 -10.79 3.61
N VAL A 423 12.44 -11.04 4.28
CA VAL A 423 11.14 -11.26 3.64
C VAL A 423 10.14 -10.29 4.23
N LEU A 424 9.67 -9.35 3.42
CA LEU A 424 8.80 -8.27 3.86
C LEU A 424 7.45 -8.32 3.14
N PRO A 425 6.33 -8.18 3.85
CA PRO A 425 5.09 -7.76 3.18
C PRO A 425 5.26 -6.33 2.67
N ALA A 426 4.65 -6.00 1.55
CA ALA A 426 4.60 -4.60 1.12
C ALA A 426 3.93 -3.75 2.21
N PRO A 427 4.50 -2.59 2.55
CA PRO A 427 3.86 -1.65 3.45
C PRO A 427 2.45 -1.28 2.96
N ARG A 428 1.57 -0.92 3.89
CA ARG A 428 0.24 -0.43 3.54
C ARG A 428 0.27 0.88 2.75
N ASP A 429 1.29 1.71 2.95
CA ASP A 429 1.53 2.90 2.13
C ASP A 429 2.38 2.57 0.91
N GLU A 430 1.78 2.66 -0.27
CA GLU A 430 2.44 2.38 -1.55
C GLU A 430 3.61 3.34 -1.81
N GLN A 431 3.53 4.57 -1.32
CA GLN A 431 4.63 5.54 -1.45
C GLN A 431 5.87 5.08 -0.69
N LEU A 432 5.68 4.36 0.43
CA LEU A 432 6.77 3.75 1.17
C LEU A 432 7.41 2.59 0.38
N THR A 433 6.59 1.74 -0.27
CA THR A 433 7.09 0.70 -1.17
C THR A 433 7.91 1.29 -2.32
N ILE A 434 7.43 2.39 -2.93
CA ILE A 434 8.15 3.11 -3.98
C ILE A 434 9.47 3.69 -3.43
N GLY A 435 9.46 4.29 -2.24
CA GLY A 435 10.65 4.82 -1.59
C GLY A 435 11.68 3.74 -1.23
N MET A 436 11.23 2.54 -0.81
CA MET A 436 12.12 1.39 -0.62
C MET A 436 12.82 1.01 -1.93
N MET A 437 12.09 0.99 -3.03
CA MET A 437 12.63 0.63 -4.34
C MET A 437 13.72 1.62 -4.81
N GLN A 438 13.62 2.88 -4.42
CA GLN A 438 14.64 3.89 -4.71
C GLN A 438 16.00 3.58 -4.06
N LYS A 439 16.01 2.82 -2.96
CA LYS A 439 17.23 2.39 -2.26
C LYS A 439 17.83 1.08 -2.79
N MET A 440 17.17 0.41 -3.72
CA MET A 440 17.64 -0.86 -4.28
C MET A 440 18.65 -0.66 -5.40
N ARG A 441 19.67 -1.50 -5.43
CA ARG A 441 20.67 -1.53 -6.52
C ARG A 441 20.14 -2.21 -7.76
N VAL A 442 19.21 -3.15 -7.59
CA VAL A 442 18.49 -3.83 -8.66
C VAL A 442 17.19 -4.40 -8.12
N ILE A 443 16.17 -4.45 -8.99
CA ILE A 443 14.87 -5.05 -8.68
C ILE A 443 14.57 -6.14 -9.69
N VAL A 444 14.49 -7.38 -9.20
CA VAL A 444 14.11 -8.57 -9.97
C VAL A 444 12.63 -8.85 -9.70
N SER A 445 11.77 -8.76 -10.71
CA SER A 445 10.34 -8.86 -10.45
C SER A 445 9.56 -9.65 -11.48
N MET A 446 8.65 -10.47 -10.97
CA MET A 446 7.53 -11.06 -11.73
C MET A 446 6.28 -10.16 -11.69
N ARG A 447 6.12 -9.30 -10.70
CA ARG A 447 4.94 -8.47 -10.48
C ARG A 447 5.02 -7.17 -11.30
N LEU A 448 4.03 -6.95 -12.18
CA LEU A 448 3.94 -5.75 -13.00
C LEU A 448 4.01 -4.46 -12.18
N HIS A 449 3.26 -4.35 -11.08
CA HIS A 449 3.27 -3.13 -10.28
C HIS A 449 4.59 -2.87 -9.55
N ALA A 450 5.38 -3.91 -9.24
CA ALA A 450 6.74 -3.69 -8.77
C ALA A 450 7.61 -3.02 -9.84
N LEU A 451 7.47 -3.43 -11.11
CA LEU A 451 8.17 -2.79 -12.23
C LEU A 451 7.71 -1.35 -12.44
N ILE A 452 6.39 -1.09 -12.32
CA ILE A 452 5.81 0.26 -12.42
C ILE A 452 6.36 1.16 -11.29
N PHE A 453 6.35 0.70 -10.05
CA PHE A 453 6.86 1.44 -8.90
C PHE A 453 8.36 1.71 -9.03
N ALA A 454 9.13 0.69 -9.35
CA ALA A 454 10.58 0.81 -9.55
C ALA A 454 10.91 1.77 -10.70
N SER A 455 10.14 1.71 -11.81
CA SER A 455 10.32 2.61 -12.93
C SER A 455 10.04 4.06 -12.56
N SER A 456 9.08 4.31 -11.66
CA SER A 456 8.75 5.68 -11.23
C SER A 456 9.89 6.38 -10.48
N VAL A 457 10.84 5.63 -9.93
CA VAL A 457 12.02 6.14 -9.23
C VAL A 457 13.34 5.88 -9.96
N GLY A 458 13.28 5.34 -11.17
CA GLY A 458 14.47 5.09 -11.99
C GLY A 458 15.37 3.95 -11.48
N ALA A 459 14.83 3.02 -10.70
CA ALA A 459 15.60 1.89 -10.18
C ALA A 459 15.93 0.87 -11.28
N PRO A 460 17.13 0.24 -11.30
CA PRO A 460 17.48 -0.81 -12.24
C PRO A 460 16.52 -2.00 -12.18
N LEU A 461 16.03 -2.46 -13.34
CA LEU A 461 14.99 -3.48 -13.47
C LEU A 461 15.47 -4.72 -14.20
N ALA A 462 15.16 -5.90 -13.65
CA ALA A 462 15.23 -7.18 -14.32
C ALA A 462 13.85 -7.87 -14.19
N ALA A 463 13.11 -7.95 -15.29
CA ALA A 463 11.76 -8.51 -15.30
C ALA A 463 11.78 -9.99 -15.67
N ILE A 464 11.02 -10.80 -14.92
CA ILE A 464 10.69 -12.18 -15.27
C ILE A 464 9.25 -12.21 -15.71
N SER A 465 9.04 -12.37 -17.01
CA SER A 465 7.72 -12.38 -17.63
C SER A 465 7.09 -13.77 -17.52
N TYR A 466 5.87 -13.80 -17.06
CA TYR A 466 4.99 -14.99 -17.03
C TYR A 466 3.65 -14.68 -17.73
N ASP A 467 3.48 -13.44 -18.16
CA ASP A 467 2.22 -12.91 -18.68
C ASP A 467 2.56 -11.74 -19.64
N PRO A 468 1.94 -11.65 -20.81
CA PRO A 468 2.23 -10.63 -21.82
C PRO A 468 2.21 -9.18 -21.32
N LYS A 469 1.49 -8.89 -20.23
CA LYS A 469 1.47 -7.54 -19.62
C LYS A 469 2.82 -7.12 -19.06
N VAL A 470 3.65 -8.07 -18.60
CA VAL A 470 5.00 -7.78 -18.08
C VAL A 470 5.91 -7.40 -19.23
N THR A 471 5.96 -8.23 -20.27
CA THR A 471 6.74 -7.97 -21.49
C THR A 471 6.25 -6.69 -22.19
N GLY A 472 4.93 -6.49 -22.26
CA GLY A 472 4.32 -5.29 -22.85
C GLY A 472 4.72 -4.01 -22.12
N PHE A 473 4.71 -4.02 -20.78
CA PHE A 473 5.15 -2.87 -19.99
C PHE A 473 6.65 -2.58 -20.18
N MET A 474 7.51 -3.61 -20.14
CA MET A 474 8.94 -3.42 -20.35
C MET A 474 9.26 -2.86 -21.74
N ALA A 475 8.57 -3.35 -22.78
CA ALA A 475 8.66 -2.79 -24.13
C ALA A 475 8.16 -1.34 -24.18
N TYR A 476 7.05 -1.03 -23.51
CA TYR A 476 6.48 0.32 -23.44
C TYR A 476 7.40 1.31 -22.69
N LEU A 477 8.12 0.81 -21.70
CA LEU A 477 9.18 1.54 -20.98
C LEU A 477 10.48 1.70 -21.83
N GLY A 478 10.60 0.96 -22.92
CA GLY A 478 11.81 0.92 -23.76
C GLY A 478 12.96 0.12 -23.14
N GLN A 479 12.65 -0.80 -22.22
CA GLN A 479 13.64 -1.61 -21.50
C GLN A 479 13.76 -3.02 -22.10
N LYS A 480 15.02 -3.48 -22.24
CA LYS A 480 15.35 -4.81 -22.76
C LYS A 480 15.49 -5.89 -21.70
N HIS A 481 15.64 -5.48 -20.42
CA HIS A 481 15.90 -6.38 -19.29
C HIS A 481 14.64 -7.15 -18.87
N CYS A 482 14.16 -8.00 -19.79
CA CYS A 482 13.00 -8.85 -19.62
C CYS A 482 13.24 -10.21 -20.25
N MET A 483 12.94 -11.28 -19.51
CA MET A 483 13.00 -12.66 -20.00
C MET A 483 11.73 -13.42 -19.63
N GLU A 484 11.36 -14.40 -20.45
CA GLU A 484 10.24 -15.29 -20.11
C GLU A 484 10.61 -16.24 -18.96
N LEU A 485 9.65 -16.56 -18.10
CA LEU A 485 9.86 -17.47 -16.98
C LEU A 485 10.39 -18.83 -17.43
N ALA A 486 9.95 -19.32 -18.58
CA ALA A 486 10.40 -20.60 -19.17
C ALA A 486 11.88 -20.60 -19.55
N ASP A 487 12.49 -19.44 -19.79
CA ASP A 487 13.89 -19.28 -20.19
C ASP A 487 14.82 -18.97 -19.00
N VAL A 488 14.26 -18.90 -17.78
CA VAL A 488 15.03 -18.58 -16.58
C VAL A 488 15.93 -19.74 -16.20
N THR A 489 17.23 -19.51 -16.33
CA THR A 489 18.30 -20.32 -15.76
C THR A 489 19.15 -19.44 -14.85
N LYS A 490 20.03 -20.05 -14.03
CA LYS A 490 20.99 -19.28 -13.22
C LYS A 490 21.77 -18.29 -14.07
N ASP A 491 22.40 -18.79 -15.14
CA ASP A 491 23.32 -17.97 -15.96
C ASP A 491 22.58 -16.87 -16.72
N SER A 492 21.40 -17.18 -17.27
CA SER A 492 20.61 -16.18 -18.01
C SER A 492 20.07 -15.07 -17.10
N LEU A 493 19.62 -15.41 -15.88
CA LEU A 493 19.12 -14.42 -14.94
C LEU A 493 20.26 -13.58 -14.33
N CYS A 494 21.40 -14.17 -14.01
CA CYS A 494 22.59 -13.43 -13.55
C CYS A 494 23.05 -12.41 -14.62
N ALA A 495 23.16 -12.84 -15.89
CA ALA A 495 23.53 -11.95 -16.98
C ALA A 495 22.52 -10.80 -17.16
N LEU A 496 21.21 -11.08 -17.04
CA LEU A 496 20.17 -10.07 -17.11
C LEU A 496 20.27 -9.04 -15.97
N ILE A 497 20.58 -9.50 -14.76
CA ILE A 497 20.77 -8.63 -13.58
C ILE A 497 22.01 -7.76 -13.78
N ASP A 498 23.12 -8.31 -14.24
CA ASP A 498 24.35 -7.56 -14.50
C ASP A 498 24.15 -6.49 -15.55
N ASP A 499 23.48 -6.82 -16.67
CA ASP A 499 23.16 -5.86 -17.73
C ASP A 499 22.25 -4.75 -17.20
N ALA A 500 21.23 -5.08 -16.38
CA ALA A 500 20.35 -4.10 -15.76
C ALA A 500 21.09 -3.15 -14.80
N MET A 501 22.08 -3.65 -14.06
CA MET A 501 22.89 -2.84 -13.13
C MET A 501 23.93 -1.97 -13.85
N GLN A 502 24.46 -2.42 -14.99
CA GLN A 502 25.46 -1.71 -15.79
C GLN A 502 24.86 -0.67 -16.73
N THR A 503 23.59 -0.80 -17.07
CA THR A 503 22.91 0.14 -17.96
C THR A 503 22.76 1.49 -17.25
N ALA A 504 23.80 2.32 -17.38
CA ALA A 504 24.01 3.58 -16.66
C ALA A 504 23.05 4.72 -17.08
N GLN A 505 22.14 4.50 -18.02
CA GLN A 505 21.14 5.51 -18.39
C GLN A 505 19.83 5.22 -17.70
N PRO A 506 19.43 6.07 -16.73
CA PRO A 506 18.09 5.99 -16.18
C PRO A 506 17.11 6.18 -17.35
N TYR A 507 16.28 5.19 -17.59
CA TYR A 507 15.15 5.35 -18.50
C TYR A 507 14.26 6.50 -18.00
N SER A 508 13.87 7.40 -18.89
CA SER A 508 13.01 8.51 -18.53
C SER A 508 11.56 8.04 -18.45
N THR A 509 10.96 8.14 -17.29
CA THR A 509 9.52 7.94 -17.10
C THR A 509 8.69 9.18 -17.40
N ASP A 510 9.29 10.32 -17.74
CA ASP A 510 8.60 11.59 -17.97
C ASP A 510 7.53 11.48 -19.06
N ARG A 511 7.81 10.74 -20.13
CA ARG A 511 6.81 10.44 -21.17
C ARG A 511 5.63 9.69 -20.58
N LEU A 512 5.90 8.61 -19.84
CA LEU A 512 4.85 7.77 -19.28
C LEU A 512 4.05 8.50 -18.19
N ARG A 513 4.69 9.34 -17.39
CA ARG A 513 4.01 10.19 -16.41
C ARG A 513 3.07 11.20 -17.08
N ARG A 514 3.52 11.84 -18.18
CA ARG A 514 2.63 12.71 -18.97
C ARG A 514 1.43 11.96 -19.51
N LEU A 515 1.64 10.78 -20.08
CA LEU A 515 0.56 9.91 -20.56
C LEU A 515 -0.36 9.45 -19.41
N ALA A 516 0.18 9.15 -18.22
CA ALA A 516 -0.63 8.81 -17.05
C ALA A 516 -1.50 10.00 -16.57
N ALA A 517 -1.01 11.23 -16.71
CA ALA A 517 -1.78 12.44 -16.40
C ALA A 517 -2.95 12.67 -17.38
N GLU A 518 -2.86 12.22 -18.62
CA GLU A 518 -3.96 12.32 -19.61
C GLU A 518 -5.23 11.57 -19.18
N ASN A 519 -5.13 10.60 -18.28
CA ASN A 519 -6.29 9.93 -17.69
C ASN A 519 -7.19 10.92 -16.93
N GLU A 520 -6.60 11.90 -16.22
CA GLU A 520 -7.33 12.95 -15.50
C GLU A 520 -8.10 13.84 -16.48
N GLU A 521 -7.45 14.28 -17.56
CA GLU A 521 -8.08 15.12 -18.56
C GLU A 521 -9.25 14.41 -19.24
N ALA A 522 -9.10 13.12 -19.58
CA ALA A 522 -10.18 12.32 -20.12
C ALA A 522 -11.38 12.22 -19.15
N ALA A 523 -11.13 12.11 -17.85
CA ALA A 523 -12.19 12.11 -16.84
C ALA A 523 -12.83 13.50 -16.68
N ARG A 524 -12.04 14.58 -16.75
CA ARG A 524 -12.50 15.98 -16.70
C ARG A 524 -13.50 16.26 -17.81
N VAL A 525 -13.16 15.91 -19.04
CA VAL A 525 -14.06 16.07 -20.21
C VAL A 525 -15.41 15.39 -19.96
N LEU A 526 -15.43 14.14 -19.49
CA LEU A 526 -16.69 13.42 -19.19
C LEU A 526 -17.48 14.04 -18.03
N LEU A 527 -16.82 14.71 -17.10
CA LEU A 527 -17.47 15.42 -16.01
C LEU A 527 -18.08 16.77 -16.47
N GLU A 528 -17.50 17.44 -17.45
CA GLU A 528 -17.87 18.77 -17.94
C GLU A 528 -18.87 18.75 -19.10
N GLU A 529 -18.79 17.79 -20.04
CA GLU A 529 -19.56 17.71 -21.31
C GLU A 529 -21.10 17.78 -21.20
N SER A 530 -21.68 17.91 -20.03
CA SER A 530 -23.14 17.94 -19.87
C SER A 530 -23.63 19.13 -19.01
N LEU A 531 -22.83 20.16 -18.91
CA LEU A 531 -23.30 21.46 -18.44
C LEU A 531 -23.85 22.27 -19.59
#